data_116620aeb4c706ff376cdb180033c36b
#
_entry.id   116620aeb4c706ff376cdb180033c36b
#
_cell.length_a   1.000
_cell.length_b   1.000
_cell.length_c   1.000
_cell.angle_alpha   90.00
_cell.angle_beta   90.00
_cell.angle_gamma   90.00
#
_symmetry.space_group_name_H-M   'P 1'
#
loop_
_entity.id
_entity.type
_entity.pdbx_description
1 polymer ?
#
loop_
_entity_poly.entity_id
_entity_poly.type
_entity_poly.pdbx_seq_one_letter_code
_entity_poly.pdbx_strand_id
1 'polypeptide(L)'
;MTLFELKEKIATLNAAIKADADWIAEKAADPTVKMEEINAKTAHRDELVARRDLLQKQHDEMEKQQREHLKGQNPTGDPEKDDTIKRKAAFFKAALAGDMEGAKKAYGGLGAIPASTADLGYGENLLPTNMETELITEPFETNSLRTIEQVSQVTGLVEPKLLFDIEDADLADVTDQETAKEIAMTGGDVEYGRFKTKITATVKDTVLHGTPTNLVATIENALRSGLAKKEKMRAFNTTADGTHDHMSFYLKGIKSVAGDDLIDAILKALGDLADSYSENACVVMRKTDYFSAINKLANGGATLWGKKPEDVIGYPVIFNDKAVVPVIGDFRYARQNYDIGTIYETDKDGKKGEYYFILTAWGDHQIKLASAFRLAYVRVQIIGAGITDTTVAAEGDIEVDSLVFNDGDDGTEHSTVSYLWQKLVNGTWTDLTSAYTGYNTDTLTTKSGDANASFRCKVTFTDDDGSSTVYTNIVTVSAT
;
A
#
# COMPACT_ATOMS: atom_id res chain seq x y z
N MET A 1 36.39 -9.69 5.54
CA MET A 1 35.21 -10.47 5.10
C MET A 1 34.03 -9.54 5.07
N THR A 2 33.29 -9.49 3.99
CA THR A 2 32.11 -8.62 3.85
C THR A 2 30.89 -9.27 4.53
N LEU A 3 29.86 -8.48 4.86
CA LEU A 3 28.58 -9.01 5.40
C LEU A 3 27.94 -10.03 4.44
N PHE A 4 28.12 -9.84 3.14
CA PHE A 4 27.61 -10.76 2.13
C PHE A 4 28.33 -12.11 2.18
N GLU A 5 29.68 -12.10 2.22
CA GLU A 5 30.49 -13.32 2.33
C GLU A 5 30.21 -14.08 3.64
N LEU A 6 29.93 -13.35 4.74
CA LEU A 6 29.54 -13.98 6.01
C LEU A 6 28.20 -14.70 5.89
N LYS A 7 27.19 -14.06 5.28
CA LYS A 7 25.87 -14.67 5.03
C LYS A 7 25.97 -15.94 4.17
N GLU A 8 26.76 -15.89 3.11
CA GLU A 8 26.97 -17.04 2.22
C GLU A 8 27.62 -18.22 2.96
N LYS A 9 28.64 -17.95 3.78
CA LYS A 9 29.27 -18.98 4.60
C LYS A 9 28.34 -19.56 5.68
N ILE A 10 27.55 -18.71 6.33
CA ILE A 10 26.53 -19.16 7.29
C ILE A 10 25.48 -20.05 6.59
N ALA A 11 25.03 -19.67 5.39
CA ALA A 11 24.08 -20.48 4.62
C ALA A 11 24.67 -21.86 4.24
N THR A 12 25.95 -21.89 3.83
CA THR A 12 26.66 -23.14 3.51
C THR A 12 26.78 -24.05 4.74
N LEU A 13 27.14 -23.47 5.90
CA LEU A 13 27.20 -24.23 7.16
C LEU A 13 25.83 -24.76 7.59
N ASN A 14 24.77 -23.97 7.44
CA ASN A 14 23.42 -24.42 7.75
C ASN A 14 22.97 -25.58 6.86
N ALA A 15 23.32 -25.58 5.58
CA ALA A 15 23.05 -26.71 4.67
C ALA A 15 23.80 -27.98 5.10
N ALA A 16 25.06 -27.86 5.50
CA ALA A 16 25.86 -28.99 5.98
C ALA A 16 25.34 -29.51 7.33
N ILE A 17 24.98 -28.66 8.27
CA ILE A 17 24.37 -29.03 9.56
C ILE A 17 23.06 -29.79 9.35
N LYS A 18 22.24 -29.33 8.40
CA LYS A 18 20.98 -30.00 8.06
C LYS A 18 21.23 -31.37 7.45
N ALA A 19 22.18 -31.49 6.53
CA ALA A 19 22.54 -32.77 5.91
C ALA A 19 23.02 -33.80 6.96
N ASP A 20 23.88 -33.37 7.91
CA ASP A 20 24.32 -34.24 9.01
C ASP A 20 23.18 -34.60 9.95
N ALA A 21 22.27 -33.67 10.26
CA ALA A 21 21.10 -33.95 11.10
C ALA A 21 20.13 -34.93 10.43
N ASP A 22 19.86 -34.77 9.14
CA ASP A 22 19.00 -35.67 8.35
C ASP A 22 19.61 -37.07 8.30
N TRP A 23 20.93 -37.17 8.07
CA TRP A 23 21.65 -38.45 8.07
C TRP A 23 21.59 -39.11 9.45
N ILE A 24 21.82 -38.38 10.54
CA ILE A 24 21.72 -38.91 11.91
C ILE A 24 20.30 -39.44 12.18
N ALA A 25 19.27 -38.67 11.81
CA ALA A 25 17.88 -39.07 12.02
C ALA A 25 17.52 -40.34 11.23
N GLU A 26 18.02 -40.47 9.98
CA GLU A 26 17.79 -41.67 9.16
C GLU A 26 18.52 -42.90 9.74
N LYS A 27 19.77 -42.74 10.14
CA LYS A 27 20.62 -43.86 10.55
C LYS A 27 20.51 -44.24 12.03
N ALA A 28 19.96 -43.36 12.88
CA ALA A 28 19.76 -43.66 14.30
C ALA A 28 18.78 -44.83 14.56
N ALA A 29 17.85 -45.07 13.62
CA ALA A 29 16.91 -46.19 13.68
C ALA A 29 17.42 -47.48 12.99
N ASP A 30 18.57 -47.43 12.32
CA ASP A 30 19.13 -48.55 11.56
C ASP A 30 20.10 -49.38 12.45
N PRO A 31 19.73 -50.62 12.86
CA PRO A 31 20.57 -51.42 13.76
C PRO A 31 21.86 -51.93 13.09
N THR A 32 22.05 -51.74 11.79
CA THR A 32 23.24 -52.17 11.06
C THR A 32 24.36 -51.11 11.10
N VAL A 33 24.08 -49.87 11.49
CA VAL A 33 25.02 -48.77 11.58
C VAL A 33 25.67 -48.74 12.96
N LYS A 34 27.01 -48.66 13.03
CA LYS A 34 27.70 -48.62 14.29
C LYS A 34 27.49 -47.27 15.00
N MET A 35 27.26 -47.36 16.31
CA MET A 35 27.10 -46.17 17.17
C MET A 35 28.33 -45.22 17.09
N GLU A 36 29.53 -45.72 16.79
CA GLU A 36 30.73 -44.92 16.60
C GLU A 36 30.60 -43.94 15.42
N GLU A 37 29.95 -44.37 14.34
CA GLU A 37 29.70 -43.53 13.14
C GLU A 37 28.67 -42.45 13.43
N ILE A 38 27.61 -42.79 14.17
CA ILE A 38 26.58 -41.83 14.59
C ILE A 38 27.17 -40.77 15.52
N ASN A 39 28.00 -41.20 16.49
CA ASN A 39 28.68 -40.27 17.40
C ASN A 39 29.67 -39.37 16.66
N ALA A 40 30.43 -39.91 15.68
CA ALA A 40 31.34 -39.11 14.86
C ALA A 40 30.61 -38.05 14.03
N LYS A 41 29.46 -38.40 13.45
CA LYS A 41 28.60 -37.48 12.70
C LYS A 41 27.97 -36.44 13.60
N THR A 42 27.55 -36.83 14.81
CA THR A 42 27.01 -35.89 15.82
C THR A 42 28.07 -34.89 16.23
N ALA A 43 29.28 -35.35 16.50
CA ALA A 43 30.39 -34.46 16.86
C ALA A 43 30.75 -33.48 15.71
N HIS A 44 30.75 -33.97 14.46
CA HIS A 44 30.98 -33.12 13.27
C HIS A 44 29.88 -32.05 13.12
N ARG A 45 28.60 -32.43 13.28
CA ARG A 45 27.47 -31.48 13.27
C ARG A 45 27.63 -30.40 14.35
N ASP A 46 28.01 -30.80 15.57
CA ASP A 46 28.17 -29.88 16.71
C ASP A 46 29.31 -28.91 16.50
N GLU A 47 30.43 -29.37 15.83
CA GLU A 47 31.50 -28.49 15.39
C GLU A 47 31.02 -27.47 14.35
N LEU A 48 30.23 -27.89 13.37
CA LEU A 48 29.67 -27.00 12.34
C LEU A 48 28.75 -25.97 12.97
N VAL A 49 27.95 -26.35 13.96
CA VAL A 49 27.07 -25.44 14.73
C VAL A 49 27.95 -24.40 15.45
N ALA A 50 29.02 -24.81 16.15
CA ALA A 50 29.89 -23.87 16.83
C ALA A 50 30.54 -22.87 15.85
N ARG A 51 30.97 -23.33 14.68
CA ARG A 51 31.55 -22.46 13.62
C ARG A 51 30.47 -21.49 13.06
N ARG A 52 29.26 -21.96 12.83
CA ARG A 52 28.14 -21.10 12.38
C ARG A 52 27.85 -20.00 13.41
N ASP A 53 27.78 -20.35 14.70
CA ASP A 53 27.46 -19.41 15.78
C ASP A 53 28.55 -18.33 15.92
N LEU A 54 29.79 -18.71 15.70
CA LEU A 54 30.90 -17.75 15.67
C LEU A 54 30.78 -16.76 14.50
N LEU A 55 30.49 -17.26 13.29
CA LEU A 55 30.28 -16.40 12.12
C LEU A 55 29.02 -15.54 12.25
N GLN A 56 27.95 -16.06 12.84
CA GLN A 56 26.73 -15.31 13.13
C GLN A 56 27.03 -14.14 14.07
N LYS A 57 27.79 -14.39 15.14
CA LYS A 57 28.19 -13.34 16.08
C LYS A 57 29.02 -12.24 15.39
N GLN A 58 29.95 -12.61 14.51
CA GLN A 58 30.75 -11.66 13.73
C GLN A 58 29.84 -10.84 12.77
N HIS A 59 28.87 -11.50 12.14
CA HIS A 59 27.90 -10.84 11.28
C HIS A 59 27.08 -9.80 12.05
N ASP A 60 26.55 -10.18 13.21
CA ASP A 60 25.73 -9.32 14.05
C ASP A 60 26.51 -8.13 14.60
N GLU A 61 27.77 -8.34 14.97
CA GLU A 61 28.69 -7.26 15.39
C GLU A 61 28.96 -6.28 14.24
N MET A 62 29.21 -6.78 13.03
CA MET A 62 29.44 -5.92 11.85
C MET A 62 28.16 -5.19 11.44
N GLU A 63 26.99 -5.85 11.50
CA GLU A 63 25.72 -5.19 11.23
C GLU A 63 25.43 -4.10 12.27
N LYS A 64 25.71 -4.36 13.55
CA LYS A 64 25.59 -3.35 14.61
C LYS A 64 26.52 -2.16 14.37
N GLN A 65 27.76 -2.39 14.00
CA GLN A 65 28.70 -1.32 13.65
C GLN A 65 28.23 -0.51 12.45
N GLN A 66 27.69 -1.16 11.41
CA GLN A 66 27.09 -0.43 10.28
C GLN A 66 25.86 0.37 10.69
N ARG A 67 24.99 -0.18 11.54
CA ARG A 67 23.84 0.57 12.07
C ARG A 67 24.26 1.76 12.93
N GLU A 68 25.30 1.59 13.75
CA GLU A 68 25.84 2.68 14.57
C GLU A 68 26.48 3.76 13.69
N HIS A 69 27.18 3.36 12.65
CA HIS A 69 27.74 4.29 11.66
C HIS A 69 26.64 5.03 10.88
N LEU A 70 25.54 4.36 10.54
CA LEU A 70 24.39 4.96 9.88
C LEU A 70 23.55 5.85 10.83
N LYS A 71 23.45 5.48 12.13
CA LYS A 71 22.83 6.34 13.15
C LYS A 71 23.59 7.65 13.35
N GLY A 72 24.91 7.65 13.12
CA GLY A 72 25.73 8.87 13.14
C GLY A 72 25.47 9.84 11.98
N GLN A 73 24.63 9.48 11.01
CA GLN A 73 24.32 10.30 9.83
C GLN A 73 22.95 11.00 9.90
N ASN A 74 22.17 10.77 10.95
CA ASN A 74 20.89 11.50 11.14
C ASN A 74 21.11 12.77 11.95
N PRO A 75 20.60 13.95 11.51
CA PRO A 75 20.67 15.19 12.27
C PRO A 75 19.76 15.09 13.51
N THR A 76 20.36 14.91 14.64
CA THR A 76 19.66 14.92 15.94
C THR A 76 20.39 15.88 16.86
N GLY A 77 20.10 17.20 16.76
CA GLY A 77 20.38 18.18 17.81
C GLY A 77 21.76 18.22 18.47
N ASP A 78 22.76 17.59 17.89
CA ASP A 78 24.12 17.48 18.43
C ASP A 78 25.06 18.41 17.65
N PRO A 79 25.70 19.40 18.31
CA PRO A 79 26.52 20.42 17.64
C PRO A 79 27.67 19.86 16.77
N GLU A 80 28.25 18.72 17.14
CA GLU A 80 29.31 18.09 16.34
C GLU A 80 28.78 17.43 15.05
N LYS A 81 27.53 16.97 15.07
CA LYS A 81 26.88 16.40 13.88
C LYS A 81 26.42 17.46 12.89
N ASP A 82 25.97 18.61 13.40
CA ASP A 82 25.64 19.79 12.59
C ASP A 82 26.86 20.31 11.80
N ASP A 83 28.03 20.25 12.39
CA ASP A 83 29.28 20.69 11.74
C ASP A 83 29.69 19.74 10.59
N THR A 84 29.47 18.43 10.75
CA THR A 84 29.73 17.44 9.71
C THR A 84 28.78 17.57 8.52
N ILE A 85 27.51 17.91 8.76
CA ILE A 85 26.51 18.16 7.71
C ILE A 85 26.83 19.45 6.96
N LYS A 86 27.20 20.51 7.69
CA LYS A 86 27.62 21.78 7.09
C LYS A 86 28.89 21.61 6.24
N ARG A 87 29.86 20.80 6.68
CA ARG A 87 31.08 20.48 5.92
C ARG A 87 30.78 19.69 4.66
N LYS A 88 29.88 18.70 4.72
CA LYS A 88 29.44 17.96 3.53
C LYS A 88 28.72 18.86 2.53
N ALA A 89 27.83 19.72 3.00
CA ALA A 89 27.15 20.69 2.14
C ALA A 89 28.13 21.68 1.49
N ALA A 90 29.11 22.16 2.25
CA ALA A 90 30.18 23.05 1.75
C ALA A 90 31.06 22.33 0.72
N PHE A 91 31.40 21.06 0.94
CA PHE A 91 32.13 20.22 -0.03
C PHE A 91 31.39 20.10 -1.35
N PHE A 92 30.11 19.73 -1.32
CA PHE A 92 29.33 19.59 -2.54
C PHE A 92 29.15 20.93 -3.26
N LYS A 93 28.93 22.03 -2.52
CA LYS A 93 28.84 23.37 -3.09
C LYS A 93 30.13 23.79 -3.82
N ALA A 94 31.28 23.56 -3.22
CA ALA A 94 32.58 23.85 -3.80
C ALA A 94 32.92 22.92 -5.00
N ALA A 95 32.65 21.63 -4.89
CA ALA A 95 32.86 20.67 -5.97
C ALA A 95 32.02 20.99 -7.23
N LEU A 96 30.80 21.45 -7.04
CA LEU A 96 29.89 21.84 -8.14
C LEU A 96 30.22 23.19 -8.76
N ALA A 97 30.81 24.10 -7.97
CA ALA A 97 31.35 25.37 -8.50
C ALA A 97 32.67 25.19 -9.29
N GLY A 98 33.19 23.95 -9.39
CA GLY A 98 34.47 23.65 -10.03
C GLY A 98 35.68 24.01 -9.15
N ASP A 99 35.45 24.45 -7.92
CA ASP A 99 36.50 24.76 -6.95
C ASP A 99 36.93 23.49 -6.18
N MET A 100 37.83 22.74 -6.80
CA MET A 100 38.37 21.49 -6.21
C MET A 100 39.24 21.76 -4.98
N GLU A 101 39.82 22.95 -4.81
CA GLU A 101 40.55 23.31 -3.60
C GLU A 101 39.63 23.66 -2.44
N GLY A 102 38.57 24.41 -2.68
CA GLY A 102 37.53 24.67 -1.70
C GLY A 102 36.82 23.39 -1.24
N ALA A 103 36.58 22.44 -2.16
CA ALA A 103 36.05 21.15 -1.85
C ALA A 103 36.98 20.34 -0.93
N LYS A 104 38.26 20.29 -1.21
CA LYS A 104 39.27 19.63 -0.34
C LYS A 104 39.36 20.28 1.04
N LYS A 105 39.27 21.60 1.14
CA LYS A 105 39.25 22.35 2.41
C LYS A 105 38.02 22.07 3.25
N ALA A 106 36.84 21.98 2.64
CA ALA A 106 35.59 21.66 3.32
C ALA A 106 35.59 20.22 3.87
N TYR A 107 36.26 19.28 3.19
CA TYR A 107 36.31 17.87 3.59
C TYR A 107 37.43 17.51 4.53
N GLY A 108 38.58 18.19 4.49
CA GLY A 108 39.82 17.67 5.08
C GLY A 108 40.62 18.58 5.96
N GLY A 109 40.11 19.70 6.41
CA GLY A 109 40.83 20.47 7.45
C GLY A 109 42.16 21.09 7.02
N LEU A 110 42.31 21.56 5.81
CA LEU A 110 43.43 22.36 5.38
C LEU A 110 42.99 23.83 5.20
N GLY A 111 43.09 24.62 6.28
CA GLY A 111 43.12 26.05 6.27
C GLY A 111 41.79 26.77 5.98
N ALA A 112 41.54 27.82 6.70
CA ALA A 112 40.39 28.69 6.53
C ALA A 112 40.28 29.21 5.09
N ILE A 113 39.03 29.22 4.56
CA ILE A 113 38.69 29.88 3.29
C ILE A 113 39.03 31.38 3.46
N PRO A 114 39.82 32.00 2.58
CA PRO A 114 40.02 33.42 2.65
C PRO A 114 38.69 34.15 2.42
N ALA A 115 38.29 35.00 3.32
CA ALA A 115 37.15 35.88 3.22
C ALA A 115 37.41 36.98 2.18
N SER A 116 37.52 36.68 0.91
CA SER A 116 37.53 37.70 -0.15
C SER A 116 37.09 37.08 -1.49
N THR A 117 35.83 36.82 -1.59
CA THR A 117 35.10 36.89 -2.85
C THR A 117 34.02 37.96 -2.73
N ALA A 118 34.39 39.09 -2.23
CA ALA A 118 33.63 40.32 -2.43
C ALA A 118 33.84 40.72 -3.89
N ASP A 119 33.06 40.21 -4.78
CA ASP A 119 32.64 40.82 -6.04
C ASP A 119 32.08 39.78 -7.03
N LEU A 120 31.04 39.09 -6.62
CA LEU A 120 30.14 38.50 -7.59
C LEU A 120 28.71 38.82 -7.13
N GLY A 121 28.23 40.01 -7.53
CA GLY A 121 26.90 40.53 -7.24
C GLY A 121 25.74 39.76 -7.86
N TYR A 122 25.66 38.46 -7.60
CA TYR A 122 24.55 37.61 -8.00
C TYR A 122 23.91 36.94 -6.76
N GLY A 123 22.99 37.65 -6.15
CA GLY A 123 21.98 37.01 -5.31
C GLY A 123 22.26 36.82 -3.82
N GLU A 124 23.30 37.42 -3.25
CA GLU A 124 23.56 37.38 -1.77
C GLU A 124 22.43 37.98 -0.92
N ASN A 125 21.61 38.86 -1.48
CA ASN A 125 20.50 39.50 -0.79
C ASN A 125 19.18 38.67 -0.85
N LEU A 126 19.17 37.48 -1.44
CA LEU A 126 17.98 36.62 -1.57
C LEU A 126 18.00 35.43 -0.61
N LEU A 127 19.09 35.21 0.13
CA LEU A 127 19.12 34.19 1.17
C LEU A 127 18.76 34.82 2.51
N PRO A 128 17.64 34.44 3.14
CA PRO A 128 17.33 34.90 4.48
C PRO A 128 18.45 34.47 5.43
N THR A 129 19.02 35.45 6.16
CA THR A 129 20.14 35.28 7.11
C THR A 129 19.80 34.39 8.32
N ASN A 130 18.51 34.04 8.50
CA ASN A 130 18.00 33.17 9.53
C ASN A 130 17.05 32.15 8.89
N MET A 131 17.56 31.18 8.13
CA MET A 131 16.76 30.03 7.78
C MET A 131 16.70 29.06 8.96
N GLU A 132 15.53 28.79 9.45
CA GLU A 132 15.33 27.66 10.34
C GLU A 132 15.83 26.38 9.64
N THR A 133 16.55 25.55 10.39
CA THR A 133 17.07 24.27 9.90
C THR A 133 15.98 23.22 9.68
N GLU A 134 14.76 23.53 10.09
CA GLU A 134 13.62 22.64 10.00
C GLU A 134 12.73 23.01 8.81
N LEU A 135 12.63 22.11 7.84
CA LEU A 135 11.77 22.27 6.68
C LEU A 135 10.32 22.01 7.12
N ILE A 136 9.46 23.02 6.99
CA ILE A 136 8.02 22.83 7.21
C ILE A 136 7.47 22.01 6.07
N THR A 137 6.97 20.80 6.37
CA THR A 137 6.34 19.90 5.41
C THR A 137 4.94 19.53 5.89
N GLU A 138 4.06 19.21 4.95
CA GLU A 138 2.82 18.54 5.29
C GLU A 138 3.13 17.15 5.89
N PRO A 139 2.28 16.64 6.80
CA PRO A 139 2.44 15.30 7.34
C PRO A 139 2.49 14.25 6.23
N PHE A 140 3.47 13.36 6.29
CA PHE A 140 3.60 12.26 5.35
C PHE A 140 2.50 11.22 5.57
N GLU A 141 1.84 10.81 4.50
CA GLU A 141 0.83 9.76 4.56
C GLU A 141 1.48 8.41 4.87
N THR A 142 0.83 7.67 5.75
CA THR A 142 1.15 6.27 6.03
C THR A 142 -0.03 5.39 5.66
N ASN A 143 0.22 4.15 5.27
CA ASN A 143 -0.85 3.20 5.06
C ASN A 143 -1.18 2.49 6.37
N SER A 144 -2.35 2.80 6.94
CA SER A 144 -2.83 2.20 8.18
C SER A 144 -3.06 0.68 8.07
N LEU A 145 -3.34 0.16 6.88
CA LEU A 145 -3.51 -1.28 6.65
C LEU A 145 -2.25 -2.09 6.97
N ARG A 146 -1.06 -1.53 6.78
CA ARG A 146 0.21 -2.19 7.09
C ARG A 146 0.37 -2.57 8.57
N THR A 147 -0.43 -2.00 9.46
CA THR A 147 -0.40 -2.33 10.90
C THR A 147 -1.22 -3.57 11.24
N ILE A 148 -2.15 -3.96 10.38
CA ILE A 148 -3.10 -5.07 10.59
C ILE A 148 -2.98 -6.18 9.55
N GLU A 149 -2.48 -5.88 8.36
CA GLU A 149 -2.23 -6.83 7.29
C GLU A 149 -0.83 -7.44 7.36
N GLN A 150 -0.66 -8.56 6.69
CA GLN A 150 0.67 -9.13 6.48
C GLN A 150 1.42 -8.35 5.40
N VAL A 151 2.62 -7.87 5.72
CA VAL A 151 3.51 -7.24 4.75
C VAL A 151 4.73 -8.11 4.55
N SER A 152 5.03 -8.44 3.30
CA SER A 152 6.18 -9.30 2.97
C SER A 152 6.93 -8.80 1.74
N GLN A 153 8.15 -9.32 1.60
CA GLN A 153 8.98 -9.11 0.43
C GLN A 153 9.52 -10.48 -0.02
N VAL A 154 8.72 -11.14 -0.84
CA VAL A 154 9.05 -12.49 -1.34
C VAL A 154 8.85 -12.52 -2.84
N THR A 155 9.90 -12.89 -3.57
CA THR A 155 9.88 -12.99 -5.03
C THR A 155 9.13 -14.23 -5.46
N GLY A 156 8.16 -14.07 -6.38
CA GLY A 156 7.39 -15.18 -6.93
C GLY A 156 6.56 -15.91 -5.88
N LEU A 157 5.98 -15.17 -4.91
CA LEU A 157 5.17 -15.76 -3.85
C LEU A 157 3.91 -16.41 -4.43
N VAL A 158 3.70 -17.68 -4.09
CA VAL A 158 2.46 -18.41 -4.32
C VAL A 158 2.06 -19.07 -3.00
N GLU A 159 0.85 -18.81 -2.54
CA GLU A 159 0.31 -19.40 -1.31
C GLU A 159 -0.76 -20.44 -1.67
N PRO A 160 -0.57 -21.73 -1.34
CA PRO A 160 -1.61 -22.73 -1.55
C PRO A 160 -2.80 -22.45 -0.65
N LYS A 161 -3.99 -22.57 -1.20
CA LYS A 161 -5.27 -22.36 -0.53
C LYS A 161 -6.08 -23.64 -0.56
N LEU A 162 -6.53 -24.08 0.60
CA LEU A 162 -7.46 -25.20 0.73
C LEU A 162 -8.69 -24.72 1.51
N LEU A 163 -9.85 -24.83 0.91
CA LEU A 163 -11.12 -24.50 1.53
C LEU A 163 -11.90 -25.79 1.76
N PHE A 164 -12.46 -25.90 2.96
CA PHE A 164 -13.44 -26.92 3.29
C PHE A 164 -14.81 -26.27 3.29
N ASP A 165 -15.70 -26.79 2.48
CA ASP A 165 -17.09 -26.39 2.47
C ASP A 165 -17.86 -27.38 3.34
N ILE A 166 -18.21 -26.92 4.55
CA ILE A 166 -18.90 -27.75 5.56
C ILE A 166 -20.30 -27.16 5.73
N GLU A 167 -21.29 -27.85 5.20
CA GLU A 167 -22.69 -27.53 5.41
C GLU A 167 -23.25 -28.30 6.61
N ASP A 168 -24.27 -27.76 7.30
CA ASP A 168 -24.97 -28.44 8.38
C ASP A 168 -25.51 -29.80 7.96
N ALA A 169 -25.90 -29.96 6.70
CA ALA A 169 -26.37 -31.21 6.12
C ALA A 169 -25.30 -32.29 6.03
N ASP A 170 -24.01 -31.93 6.03
CA ASP A 170 -22.88 -32.88 5.98
C ASP A 170 -22.58 -33.45 7.38
N LEU A 171 -23.06 -32.77 8.42
CA LEU A 171 -22.89 -33.17 9.82
C LEU A 171 -24.09 -33.92 10.40
N ALA A 172 -24.99 -34.40 9.54
CA ALA A 172 -26.17 -35.15 10.00
C ALA A 172 -25.78 -36.49 10.66
N ASP A 173 -26.51 -36.81 11.74
CA ASP A 173 -26.36 -38.10 12.40
C ASP A 173 -26.69 -39.22 11.41
N VAL A 174 -25.82 -40.21 11.30
CA VAL A 174 -26.00 -41.39 10.45
C VAL A 174 -26.23 -42.65 11.28
N THR A 175 -27.04 -43.55 10.78
CA THR A 175 -27.24 -44.86 11.41
C THR A 175 -26.10 -45.83 11.04
N ASP A 176 -25.96 -46.94 11.77
CA ASP A 176 -24.86 -47.91 11.59
C ASP A 176 -24.69 -48.48 10.17
N GLN A 177 -25.69 -48.32 9.31
CA GLN A 177 -25.70 -48.83 7.92
C GLN A 177 -25.62 -47.72 6.86
N GLU A 178 -25.59 -46.44 7.27
CA GLU A 178 -25.50 -45.29 6.36
C GLU A 178 -24.05 -44.87 6.16
N THR A 179 -23.74 -44.45 4.94
CA THR A 179 -22.42 -43.91 4.62
C THR A 179 -22.38 -42.44 5.07
N ALA A 180 -21.34 -42.09 5.81
CA ALA A 180 -21.08 -40.65 6.15
C ALA A 180 -20.94 -39.84 4.88
N LYS A 181 -21.45 -38.59 4.91
CA LYS A 181 -21.28 -37.66 3.81
C LYS A 181 -19.84 -37.16 3.77
N GLU A 182 -19.35 -36.88 2.60
CA GLU A 182 -18.03 -36.34 2.36
C GLU A 182 -18.10 -34.80 2.41
N ILE A 183 -17.15 -34.20 3.13
CA ILE A 183 -16.97 -32.74 3.14
C ILE A 183 -16.31 -32.35 1.83
N ALA A 184 -16.90 -31.38 1.12
CA ALA A 184 -16.32 -30.86 -0.10
C ALA A 184 -15.04 -30.07 0.20
N MET A 185 -13.97 -30.35 -0.55
CA MET A 185 -12.69 -29.64 -0.48
C MET A 185 -12.40 -28.95 -1.81
N THR A 186 -12.13 -27.65 -1.75
CA THR A 186 -11.71 -26.88 -2.91
C THR A 186 -10.28 -26.40 -2.71
N GLY A 187 -9.37 -26.85 -3.57
CA GLY A 187 -7.98 -26.40 -3.63
C GLY A 187 -7.80 -25.28 -4.64
N GLY A 188 -6.85 -24.40 -4.38
CA GLY A 188 -6.43 -23.34 -5.29
C GLY A 188 -5.16 -22.67 -4.80
N ASP A 189 -4.69 -21.70 -5.55
CA ASP A 189 -3.50 -20.94 -5.23
C ASP A 189 -3.81 -19.45 -5.21
N VAL A 190 -3.09 -18.71 -4.36
CA VAL A 190 -3.05 -17.25 -4.37
C VAL A 190 -1.71 -16.83 -4.92
N GLU A 191 -1.70 -16.40 -6.18
CA GLU A 191 -0.50 -15.94 -6.86
C GLU A 191 -0.34 -14.44 -6.69
N TYR A 192 0.90 -13.99 -6.38
CA TYR A 192 1.21 -12.58 -6.23
C TYR A 192 1.89 -12.05 -7.51
N GLY A 193 1.23 -11.10 -8.15
CA GLY A 193 1.69 -10.46 -9.37
C GLY A 193 2.79 -9.41 -9.15
N ARG A 194 3.37 -8.93 -10.27
CA ARG A 194 4.43 -7.90 -10.30
C ARG A 194 3.89 -6.60 -10.84
N PHE A 195 3.09 -5.89 -10.06
CA PHE A 195 2.50 -4.63 -10.50
C PHE A 195 3.43 -3.46 -10.20
N LYS A 196 4.04 -2.94 -11.26
CA LYS A 196 5.02 -1.86 -11.16
C LYS A 196 4.36 -0.52 -10.83
N THR A 197 4.83 0.11 -9.77
CA THR A 197 4.48 1.50 -9.41
C THR A 197 5.74 2.34 -9.51
N LYS A 198 5.67 3.48 -10.21
CA LYS A 198 6.75 4.45 -10.36
C LYS A 198 6.28 5.81 -9.88
N ILE A 199 7.00 6.39 -8.93
CA ILE A 199 6.70 7.71 -8.37
C ILE A 199 7.94 8.57 -8.53
N THR A 200 7.76 9.77 -9.07
CA THR A 200 8.87 10.68 -9.36
C THR A 200 8.64 12.00 -8.66
N ALA A 201 9.67 12.49 -7.98
CA ALA A 201 9.74 13.85 -7.47
C ALA A 201 10.81 14.62 -8.26
N THR A 202 10.46 15.80 -8.75
CA THR A 202 11.38 16.65 -9.51
C THR A 202 11.79 17.84 -8.68
N VAL A 203 13.09 18.08 -8.61
CA VAL A 203 13.66 19.21 -7.86
C VAL A 203 14.57 20.02 -8.77
N LYS A 204 14.40 21.32 -8.79
CA LYS A 204 15.26 22.21 -9.55
C LYS A 204 16.65 22.32 -8.92
N ASP A 205 17.68 22.39 -9.76
CA ASP A 205 19.09 22.54 -9.39
C ASP A 205 19.31 23.65 -8.35
N THR A 206 18.69 24.80 -8.56
CA THR A 206 18.78 25.95 -7.65
C THR A 206 18.27 25.64 -6.23
N VAL A 207 17.21 24.84 -6.09
CA VAL A 207 16.65 24.45 -4.80
C VAL A 207 17.55 23.44 -4.10
N LEU A 208 18.05 22.46 -4.84
CA LEU A 208 18.93 21.43 -4.29
C LEU A 208 20.22 22.01 -3.73
N HIS A 209 20.77 23.03 -4.40
CA HIS A 209 22.02 23.68 -3.99
C HIS A 209 21.85 24.86 -3.04
N GLY A 210 20.65 25.46 -3.01
CA GLY A 210 20.34 26.64 -2.16
C GLY A 210 19.93 26.27 -0.73
N THR A 211 19.52 25.04 -0.46
CA THR A 211 18.92 24.66 0.82
C THR A 211 19.84 23.71 1.59
N PRO A 212 20.42 24.12 2.74
CA PRO A 212 21.32 23.28 3.53
C PRO A 212 20.59 22.24 4.39
N THR A 213 19.30 22.01 4.14
CA THR A 213 18.45 21.14 4.93
C THR A 213 18.43 19.70 4.40
N ASN A 214 17.83 18.82 5.19
CA ASN A 214 17.58 17.40 4.92
C ASN A 214 16.63 17.13 3.71
N LEU A 215 16.77 17.94 2.64
CA LEU A 215 15.88 17.92 1.49
C LEU A 215 15.76 16.52 0.88
N VAL A 216 16.87 15.77 0.79
CA VAL A 216 16.87 14.41 0.22
C VAL A 216 16.01 13.48 1.07
N ALA A 217 16.18 13.50 2.40
CA ALA A 217 15.37 12.67 3.30
C ALA A 217 13.88 13.06 3.25
N THR A 218 13.59 14.34 3.10
CA THR A 218 12.21 14.83 2.93
C THR A 218 11.60 14.33 1.62
N ILE A 219 12.36 14.35 0.52
CA ILE A 219 11.94 13.81 -0.78
C ILE A 219 11.71 12.30 -0.70
N GLU A 220 12.62 11.57 -0.07
CA GLU A 220 12.44 10.11 0.13
C GLU A 220 11.17 9.82 0.93
N ASN A 221 10.90 10.57 2.00
CA ASN A 221 9.68 10.43 2.78
C ASN A 221 8.43 10.78 1.96
N ALA A 222 8.49 11.81 1.12
CA ALA A 222 7.41 12.16 0.20
C ALA A 222 7.13 11.05 -0.83
N LEU A 223 8.17 10.43 -1.37
CA LEU A 223 8.03 9.30 -2.30
C LEU A 223 7.42 8.07 -1.61
N ARG A 224 7.82 7.79 -0.36
CA ARG A 224 7.22 6.72 0.47
C ARG A 224 5.75 7.02 0.80
N SER A 225 5.43 8.26 1.10
CA SER A 225 4.05 8.73 1.30
C SER A 225 3.21 8.51 0.04
N GLY A 226 3.76 8.83 -1.14
CA GLY A 226 3.12 8.55 -2.42
C GLY A 226 2.85 7.06 -2.64
N LEU A 227 3.78 6.19 -2.26
CA LEU A 227 3.59 4.73 -2.32
C LEU A 227 2.47 4.28 -1.38
N ALA A 228 2.48 4.74 -0.12
CA ALA A 228 1.44 4.44 0.85
C ALA A 228 0.05 4.89 0.37
N LYS A 229 -0.03 6.07 -0.26
CA LYS A 229 -1.26 6.55 -0.90
C LYS A 229 -1.72 5.64 -2.03
N LYS A 230 -0.80 5.18 -2.88
CA LYS A 230 -1.13 4.25 -3.98
C LYS A 230 -1.63 2.90 -3.46
N GLU A 231 -1.04 2.36 -2.40
CA GLU A 231 -1.51 1.14 -1.75
C GLU A 231 -2.94 1.29 -1.23
N LYS A 232 -3.22 2.36 -0.48
CA LYS A 232 -4.59 2.67 -0.01
C LYS A 232 -5.58 2.78 -1.17
N MET A 233 -5.19 3.46 -2.25
CA MET A 233 -6.05 3.58 -3.44
C MET A 233 -6.35 2.24 -4.09
N ARG A 234 -5.39 1.31 -4.14
CA ARG A 234 -5.59 -0.03 -4.70
C ARG A 234 -6.48 -0.89 -3.81
N ALA A 235 -6.22 -0.89 -2.50
CA ALA A 235 -6.99 -1.68 -1.53
C ALA A 235 -8.48 -1.27 -1.46
N PHE A 236 -8.79 0.01 -1.74
CA PHE A 236 -10.15 0.54 -1.71
C PHE A 236 -10.60 1.09 -3.07
N ASN A 237 -10.12 0.50 -4.16
CA ASN A 237 -10.55 0.86 -5.49
C ASN A 237 -12.02 0.43 -5.70
N THR A 238 -12.84 1.35 -6.21
CA THR A 238 -14.26 1.10 -6.50
C THR A 238 -14.53 0.91 -7.99
N THR A 239 -13.52 1.10 -8.83
CA THR A 239 -13.64 1.00 -10.29
C THR A 239 -12.89 -0.23 -10.77
N ALA A 240 -13.58 -1.15 -11.42
CA ALA A 240 -12.97 -2.31 -12.03
C ALA A 240 -12.12 -1.91 -13.25
N ASP A 241 -10.93 -2.48 -13.36
CA ASP A 241 -10.03 -2.31 -14.51
C ASP A 241 -9.56 -3.64 -15.11
N GLY A 242 -10.08 -4.76 -14.59
CA GLY A 242 -9.74 -6.12 -15.02
C GLY A 242 -8.33 -6.59 -14.64
N THR A 243 -7.46 -5.67 -14.23
CA THR A 243 -6.06 -5.98 -13.94
C THR A 243 -5.74 -5.95 -12.44
N HIS A 244 -6.31 -4.97 -11.72
CA HIS A 244 -6.02 -4.72 -10.30
C HIS A 244 -7.19 -5.02 -9.36
N ASP A 245 -8.28 -5.56 -9.89
CA ASP A 245 -9.53 -5.79 -9.15
C ASP A 245 -9.33 -6.70 -7.94
N HIS A 246 -8.45 -7.69 -8.08
CA HIS A 246 -8.10 -8.63 -7.00
C HIS A 246 -7.45 -7.95 -5.79
N MET A 247 -6.92 -6.73 -5.96
CA MET A 247 -6.31 -5.94 -4.88
C MET A 247 -7.33 -5.21 -4.02
N SER A 248 -8.55 -5.03 -4.51
CA SER A 248 -9.57 -4.23 -3.84
C SER A 248 -10.49 -5.07 -2.98
N PHE A 249 -10.76 -4.60 -1.75
CA PHE A 249 -11.80 -5.18 -0.90
C PHE A 249 -13.18 -5.08 -1.54
N TYR A 250 -13.43 -4.07 -2.36
CA TYR A 250 -14.75 -3.85 -2.97
C TYR A 250 -15.01 -4.72 -4.21
N LEU A 251 -13.94 -5.15 -4.89
CA LEU A 251 -14.05 -5.89 -6.15
C LEU A 251 -13.78 -7.39 -5.99
N LYS A 252 -13.41 -7.86 -4.78
CA LYS A 252 -13.05 -9.26 -4.53
C LYS A 252 -14.26 -10.18 -4.25
N GLY A 253 -15.48 -9.69 -4.34
CA GLY A 253 -16.68 -10.48 -4.02
C GLY A 253 -16.85 -10.76 -2.53
N ILE A 254 -16.46 -9.82 -1.69
CA ILE A 254 -16.71 -9.88 -0.25
C ILE A 254 -18.20 -9.67 0.00
N LYS A 255 -18.79 -10.48 0.88
CA LYS A 255 -20.20 -10.37 1.25
C LYS A 255 -20.50 -9.00 1.85
N SER A 256 -21.51 -8.35 1.32
CA SER A 256 -22.03 -7.09 1.79
C SER A 256 -23.14 -7.30 2.83
N VAL A 257 -23.19 -6.44 3.84
CA VAL A 257 -24.21 -6.48 4.91
C VAL A 257 -24.81 -5.10 5.06
N ALA A 258 -26.11 -5.03 4.87
CA ALA A 258 -26.89 -3.78 4.95
C ALA A 258 -27.37 -3.50 6.38
N GLY A 259 -27.30 -2.24 6.79
CA GLY A 259 -27.91 -1.72 8.02
C GLY A 259 -28.77 -0.51 7.78
N ASP A 260 -29.59 -0.16 8.77
CA ASP A 260 -30.42 1.03 8.72
C ASP A 260 -29.60 2.32 8.92
N ASP A 261 -28.52 2.21 9.65
CA ASP A 261 -27.49 3.24 9.78
C ASP A 261 -26.09 2.59 9.80
N LEU A 262 -25.04 3.43 9.81
CA LEU A 262 -23.66 2.94 9.71
C LEU A 262 -23.25 2.06 10.90
N ILE A 263 -23.68 2.38 12.10
CA ILE A 263 -23.36 1.57 13.30
C ILE A 263 -24.12 0.26 13.27
N ASP A 264 -25.40 0.28 12.89
CA ASP A 264 -26.22 -0.92 12.71
C ASP A 264 -25.63 -1.84 11.63
N ALA A 265 -25.20 -1.27 10.50
CA ALA A 265 -24.53 -2.01 9.44
C ALA A 265 -23.23 -2.68 9.93
N ILE A 266 -22.41 -1.97 10.70
CA ILE A 266 -21.16 -2.51 11.27
C ILE A 266 -21.47 -3.64 12.26
N LEU A 267 -22.43 -3.45 13.15
CA LEU A 267 -22.81 -4.47 14.15
C LEU A 267 -23.40 -5.71 13.48
N LYS A 268 -24.25 -5.54 12.46
CA LYS A 268 -24.78 -6.66 11.67
C LYS A 268 -23.67 -7.40 10.92
N ALA A 269 -22.72 -6.67 10.32
CA ALA A 269 -21.57 -7.26 9.62
C ALA A 269 -20.64 -8.02 10.57
N LEU A 270 -20.43 -7.53 11.80
CA LEU A 270 -19.70 -8.25 12.84
C LEU A 270 -20.44 -9.51 13.28
N GLY A 271 -21.77 -9.44 13.40
CA GLY A 271 -22.60 -10.59 13.76
C GLY A 271 -22.71 -11.65 12.65
N ASP A 272 -22.57 -11.26 11.39
CA ASP A 272 -22.56 -12.18 10.23
C ASP A 272 -21.17 -12.82 9.99
N LEU A 273 -20.12 -12.30 10.63
CA LEU A 273 -18.79 -12.87 10.55
C LEU A 273 -18.69 -14.12 11.40
N ALA A 274 -18.15 -15.22 10.86
CA ALA A 274 -17.97 -16.44 11.60
C ALA A 274 -17.08 -16.22 12.83
N ASP A 275 -17.40 -16.90 13.95
CA ASP A 275 -16.71 -16.75 15.24
C ASP A 275 -15.18 -16.88 15.14
N SER A 276 -14.70 -17.78 14.27
CA SER A 276 -13.27 -18.01 14.04
C SER A 276 -12.52 -16.79 13.46
N TYR A 277 -13.22 -15.89 12.76
CA TYR A 277 -12.67 -14.65 12.22
C TYR A 277 -12.94 -13.45 13.14
N SER A 278 -14.06 -13.48 13.90
CA SER A 278 -14.49 -12.38 14.74
C SER A 278 -13.54 -12.10 15.90
N GLU A 279 -12.84 -13.13 16.41
CA GLU A 279 -11.87 -13.00 17.52
C GLU A 279 -10.75 -11.97 17.23
N ASN A 280 -10.31 -11.86 15.97
CA ASN A 280 -9.26 -10.93 15.54
C ASN A 280 -9.76 -9.88 14.54
N ALA A 281 -11.07 -9.70 14.49
CA ALA A 281 -11.68 -8.75 13.58
C ALA A 281 -11.37 -7.31 13.99
N CYS A 282 -11.18 -6.46 13.00
CA CYS A 282 -11.17 -5.01 13.17
C CYS A 282 -12.01 -4.33 12.10
N VAL A 283 -12.35 -3.07 12.33
CA VAL A 283 -13.17 -2.24 11.45
C VAL A 283 -12.30 -1.19 10.81
N VAL A 284 -12.24 -1.17 9.50
CA VAL A 284 -11.55 -0.11 8.73
C VAL A 284 -12.59 0.78 8.11
N MET A 285 -12.58 2.08 8.44
CA MET A 285 -13.56 3.06 7.98
C MET A 285 -12.98 4.46 7.85
N ARG A 286 -13.67 5.37 7.20
CA ARG A 286 -13.28 6.78 7.17
C ARG A 286 -13.62 7.46 8.50
N LYS A 287 -12.75 8.37 8.90
CA LYS A 287 -12.94 9.19 10.12
C LYS A 287 -14.17 10.08 10.03
N THR A 288 -14.46 10.59 8.82
CA THR A 288 -15.66 11.41 8.55
C THR A 288 -16.93 10.65 8.80
N ASP A 289 -17.01 9.39 8.36
CA ASP A 289 -18.22 8.56 8.48
C ASP A 289 -18.47 8.19 9.94
N TYR A 290 -17.39 7.86 10.67
CA TYR A 290 -17.47 7.62 12.12
C TYR A 290 -18.05 8.83 12.86
N PHE A 291 -17.50 10.03 12.65
CA PHE A 291 -18.00 11.21 13.33
C PHE A 291 -19.43 11.59 12.91
N SER A 292 -19.80 11.36 11.65
CA SER A 292 -21.17 11.55 11.18
C SER A 292 -22.14 10.58 11.88
N ALA A 293 -21.75 9.31 12.02
CA ALA A 293 -22.54 8.31 12.72
C ALA A 293 -22.67 8.62 14.23
N ILE A 294 -21.58 9.00 14.88
CA ILE A 294 -21.61 9.41 16.29
C ILE A 294 -22.49 10.64 16.51
N ASN A 295 -22.46 11.62 15.60
CA ASN A 295 -23.31 12.80 15.67
C ASN A 295 -24.81 12.43 15.60
N LYS A 296 -25.16 11.50 14.71
CA LYS A 296 -26.55 10.97 14.64
C LYS A 296 -26.94 10.22 15.92
N LEU A 297 -26.06 9.36 16.41
CA LEU A 297 -26.30 8.53 17.59
C LEU A 297 -26.41 9.36 18.88
N ALA A 298 -25.61 10.42 18.99
CA ALA A 298 -25.56 11.28 20.17
C ALA A 298 -26.86 12.10 20.33
N ASN A 299 -27.57 12.35 19.25
CA ASN A 299 -28.84 13.12 19.23
C ASN A 299 -28.80 14.36 20.17
N GLY A 300 -27.70 15.12 20.14
CA GLY A 300 -27.45 16.27 21.01
C GLY A 300 -26.90 15.96 22.40
N GLY A 301 -26.71 14.69 22.76
CA GLY A 301 -26.12 14.29 24.04
C GLY A 301 -24.58 14.27 24.00
N ALA A 302 -23.94 14.83 25.04
CA ALA A 302 -22.47 14.93 25.09
C ALA A 302 -21.75 13.62 25.45
N THR A 303 -22.47 12.58 25.85
CA THR A 303 -21.91 11.36 26.46
C THR A 303 -21.04 10.51 25.53
N LEU A 304 -21.29 10.54 24.22
CA LEU A 304 -20.58 9.76 23.22
C LEU A 304 -19.36 10.47 22.64
N TRP A 305 -19.28 11.79 22.71
CA TRP A 305 -18.23 12.59 22.08
C TRP A 305 -16.81 12.39 22.67
N GLY A 306 -16.71 11.88 23.87
CA GLY A 306 -15.41 11.64 24.55
C GLY A 306 -14.96 10.19 24.50
N LYS A 307 -15.76 9.28 23.92
CA LYS A 307 -15.42 7.85 23.86
C LYS A 307 -14.56 7.53 22.64
N LYS A 308 -13.68 6.56 22.81
CA LYS A 308 -12.92 6.02 21.67
C LYS A 308 -13.85 5.24 20.75
N PRO A 309 -13.57 5.16 19.43
CA PRO A 309 -14.36 4.35 18.51
C PRO A 309 -14.52 2.89 18.94
N GLU A 310 -13.46 2.33 19.49
CA GLU A 310 -13.41 0.96 20.05
C GLU A 310 -14.38 0.76 21.23
N ASP A 311 -14.57 1.79 22.06
CA ASP A 311 -15.49 1.73 23.19
C ASP A 311 -16.98 1.80 22.75
N VAL A 312 -17.25 2.27 21.54
CA VAL A 312 -18.59 2.38 20.98
C VAL A 312 -18.94 1.13 20.17
N ILE A 313 -18.01 0.65 19.35
CA ILE A 313 -18.23 -0.49 18.45
C ILE A 313 -17.90 -1.83 19.12
N GLY A 314 -17.02 -1.82 20.14
CA GLY A 314 -16.56 -3.03 20.84
C GLY A 314 -15.43 -3.78 20.14
N TYR A 315 -14.94 -3.29 19.00
CA TYR A 315 -13.85 -3.85 18.23
C TYR A 315 -12.83 -2.78 17.86
N PRO A 316 -11.54 -3.14 17.58
CA PRO A 316 -10.54 -2.19 17.12
C PRO A 316 -10.99 -1.47 15.84
N VAL A 317 -10.85 -0.15 15.83
CA VAL A 317 -11.22 0.69 14.68
C VAL A 317 -9.99 1.36 14.10
N ILE A 318 -9.78 1.19 12.81
CA ILE A 318 -8.67 1.79 12.08
C ILE A 318 -9.21 2.75 11.04
N PHE A 319 -8.72 3.98 11.10
CA PHE A 319 -9.15 5.00 10.16
C PHE A 319 -8.32 4.96 8.89
N ASN A 320 -9.02 4.93 7.76
CA ASN A 320 -8.44 5.06 6.44
C ASN A 320 -9.31 5.98 5.57
N ASP A 321 -8.69 7.00 4.98
CA ASP A 321 -9.38 8.02 4.18
C ASP A 321 -9.99 7.48 2.87
N LYS A 322 -9.55 6.32 2.40
CA LYS A 322 -10.02 5.68 1.18
C LYS A 322 -11.11 4.63 1.41
N ALA A 323 -11.36 4.23 2.65
CA ALA A 323 -12.40 3.25 2.99
C ALA A 323 -13.80 3.86 2.87
N VAL A 324 -14.31 3.99 1.65
CA VAL A 324 -15.63 4.60 1.34
C VAL A 324 -16.77 3.81 2.00
N VAL A 325 -16.63 2.50 2.01
CA VAL A 325 -17.51 1.58 2.74
C VAL A 325 -16.65 0.91 3.83
N PRO A 326 -17.14 0.82 5.07
CA PRO A 326 -16.40 0.12 6.11
C PRO A 326 -16.15 -1.34 5.75
N VAL A 327 -14.89 -1.76 5.92
CA VAL A 327 -14.46 -3.14 5.76
C VAL A 327 -14.23 -3.73 7.15
N ILE A 328 -14.90 -4.83 7.44
CA ILE A 328 -14.85 -5.52 8.72
C ILE A 328 -14.28 -6.91 8.50
N GLY A 329 -13.40 -7.37 9.36
CA GLY A 329 -12.87 -8.72 9.29
C GLY A 329 -11.49 -8.90 9.87
N ASP A 330 -10.94 -10.09 9.67
CA ASP A 330 -9.59 -10.45 10.09
C ASP A 330 -8.58 -10.15 8.98
N PHE A 331 -7.89 -9.04 9.11
CA PHE A 331 -6.93 -8.55 8.11
C PHE A 331 -5.66 -9.40 8.01
N ARG A 332 -5.44 -10.39 8.85
CA ARG A 332 -4.37 -11.38 8.66
C ARG A 332 -4.58 -12.23 7.38
N TYR A 333 -5.80 -12.25 6.85
CA TYR A 333 -6.15 -12.85 5.56
C TYR A 333 -6.03 -11.89 4.38
N ALA A 334 -5.50 -10.68 4.59
CA ALA A 334 -5.04 -9.79 3.55
C ALA A 334 -3.51 -9.65 3.62
N ARG A 335 -2.87 -9.52 2.47
CA ARG A 335 -1.41 -9.44 2.40
C ARG A 335 -0.93 -8.52 1.29
N GLN A 336 -0.05 -7.60 1.67
CA GLN A 336 0.73 -6.79 0.74
C GLN A 336 2.08 -7.46 0.53
N ASN A 337 2.40 -7.89 -0.70
CA ASN A 337 3.70 -8.46 -1.04
C ASN A 337 4.45 -7.57 -2.02
N TYR A 338 5.75 -7.39 -1.78
CA TYR A 338 6.67 -6.71 -2.68
C TYR A 338 7.64 -7.74 -3.27
N ASP A 339 7.56 -7.97 -4.59
CA ASP A 339 8.32 -9.03 -5.25
C ASP A 339 9.83 -8.74 -5.22
N ILE A 340 10.23 -7.54 -5.65
CA ILE A 340 11.66 -7.14 -5.74
C ILE A 340 12.02 -6.12 -4.65
N GLY A 341 11.02 -5.57 -3.96
CA GLY A 341 11.19 -4.46 -3.03
C GLY A 341 11.08 -3.10 -3.72
N THR A 342 11.61 -2.08 -3.07
CA THR A 342 11.61 -0.71 -3.56
C THR A 342 13.01 -0.30 -4.02
N ILE A 343 13.11 0.26 -5.21
CA ILE A 343 14.36 0.77 -5.79
C ILE A 343 14.27 2.29 -5.86
N TYR A 344 15.30 2.96 -5.34
CA TYR A 344 15.48 4.40 -5.47
C TYR A 344 16.51 4.69 -6.55
N GLU A 345 16.12 5.52 -7.51
CA GLU A 345 16.98 5.98 -8.59
C GLU A 345 17.00 7.52 -8.60
N THR A 346 18.13 8.09 -8.94
CA THR A 346 18.27 9.52 -9.16
C THR A 346 18.77 9.75 -10.58
N ASP A 347 18.16 10.71 -11.27
CA ASP A 347 18.56 11.10 -12.61
C ASP A 347 18.63 12.63 -12.72
N LYS A 348 19.35 13.14 -13.71
CA LYS A 348 19.54 14.58 -13.94
C LYS A 348 19.28 14.94 -15.40
N ASP A 349 18.36 15.83 -15.65
CA ASP A 349 18.25 16.52 -16.93
C ASP A 349 19.14 17.79 -16.93
N GLY A 350 20.33 17.65 -17.50
CA GLY A 350 21.28 18.76 -17.58
C GLY A 350 20.81 19.94 -18.46
N LYS A 351 19.84 19.72 -19.35
CA LYS A 351 19.30 20.79 -20.22
C LYS A 351 18.29 21.65 -19.47
N LYS A 352 17.51 21.03 -18.56
CA LYS A 352 16.48 21.71 -17.78
C LYS A 352 16.98 22.14 -16.40
N GLY A 353 18.14 21.64 -15.94
CA GLY A 353 18.62 21.85 -14.57
C GLY A 353 17.72 21.21 -13.53
N GLU A 354 17.17 20.04 -13.81
CA GLU A 354 16.25 19.32 -12.94
C GLU A 354 16.86 17.99 -12.50
N TYR A 355 16.64 17.66 -11.22
CA TYR A 355 16.94 16.36 -10.65
C TYR A 355 15.67 15.59 -10.44
N TYR A 356 15.66 14.34 -10.84
CA TYR A 356 14.57 13.40 -10.66
C TYR A 356 14.93 12.39 -9.57
N PHE A 357 14.07 12.29 -8.57
CA PHE A 357 14.13 11.23 -7.56
C PHE A 357 13.01 10.26 -7.85
N ILE A 358 13.34 9.02 -8.13
CA ILE A 358 12.40 8.04 -8.64
C ILE A 358 12.35 6.87 -7.66
N LEU A 359 11.14 6.58 -7.15
CA LEU A 359 10.83 5.37 -6.40
C LEU A 359 10.12 4.40 -7.34
N THR A 360 10.70 3.23 -7.53
CA THR A 360 10.07 2.14 -8.25
C THR A 360 9.78 1.00 -7.28
N ALA A 361 8.56 0.50 -7.25
CA ALA A 361 8.12 -0.63 -6.45
C ALA A 361 7.34 -1.63 -7.31
N TRP A 362 7.52 -2.91 -7.05
CA TRP A 362 6.74 -3.99 -7.64
C TRP A 362 6.00 -4.67 -6.50
N GLY A 363 4.72 -4.42 -6.41
CA GLY A 363 3.90 -4.93 -5.31
C GLY A 363 2.56 -5.44 -5.79
N ASP A 364 1.98 -6.32 -5.01
CA ASP A 364 0.64 -6.84 -5.15
C ASP A 364 -0.04 -6.93 -3.80
N HIS A 365 -1.34 -6.66 -3.78
CA HIS A 365 -2.18 -6.81 -2.62
C HIS A 365 -3.19 -7.93 -2.88
N GLN A 366 -3.22 -8.94 -2.01
CA GLN A 366 -4.13 -10.08 -2.15
C GLN A 366 -5.00 -10.25 -0.92
N ILE A 367 -6.28 -10.39 -1.17
CA ILE A 367 -7.26 -10.82 -0.19
C ILE A 367 -7.38 -12.33 -0.34
N LYS A 368 -6.77 -13.08 0.59
CA LYS A 368 -6.64 -14.53 0.54
C LYS A 368 -7.99 -15.24 0.66
N LEU A 369 -8.82 -14.77 1.60
CA LEU A 369 -10.14 -15.30 1.89
C LEU A 369 -11.17 -14.18 1.93
N ALA A 370 -12.08 -14.13 0.97
CA ALA A 370 -13.19 -13.18 0.98
C ALA A 370 -14.16 -13.44 2.17
N SER A 371 -14.30 -14.69 2.59
CA SER A 371 -15.14 -15.09 3.73
C SER A 371 -14.70 -14.52 5.08
N ALA A 372 -13.41 -14.11 5.21
CA ALA A 372 -12.87 -13.47 6.40
C ALA A 372 -13.27 -12.00 6.54
N PHE A 373 -13.98 -11.46 5.57
CA PHE A 373 -14.35 -10.04 5.52
C PHE A 373 -15.84 -9.84 5.26
N ARG A 374 -16.32 -8.67 5.67
CA ARG A 374 -17.67 -8.15 5.36
C ARG A 374 -17.55 -6.67 4.98
N LEU A 375 -18.45 -6.23 4.11
CA LEU A 375 -18.64 -4.82 3.79
C LEU A 375 -19.91 -4.35 4.49
N ALA A 376 -19.80 -3.29 5.31
CA ALA A 376 -20.95 -2.73 6.01
C ALA A 376 -21.41 -1.44 5.34
N TYR A 377 -22.64 -1.37 4.94
CA TYR A 377 -23.19 -0.17 4.30
C TYR A 377 -24.59 0.14 4.78
N VAL A 378 -24.91 1.41 4.67
CA VAL A 378 -26.24 1.89 4.90
C VAL A 378 -26.99 1.71 3.61
N ARG A 379 -28.00 0.89 3.61
CA ARG A 379 -28.85 0.44 2.48
C ARG A 379 -28.65 1.24 1.19
N VAL A 380 -28.62 0.58 0.09
CA VAL A 380 -28.51 1.10 -1.28
C VAL A 380 -27.34 2.06 -1.54
N GLN A 381 -26.23 1.51 -1.93
CA GLN A 381 -25.13 2.29 -2.51
C GLN A 381 -24.58 1.58 -3.73
N ILE A 382 -24.53 2.29 -4.86
CA ILE A 382 -23.58 1.99 -5.89
C ILE A 382 -22.22 2.41 -5.35
N ILE A 383 -21.25 1.49 -5.30
CA ILE A 383 -19.90 1.77 -4.75
C ILE A 383 -18.88 2.03 -5.84
N GLY A 384 -19.19 1.67 -7.10
CA GLY A 384 -18.33 1.94 -8.23
C GLY A 384 -19.07 1.87 -9.56
N ALA A 385 -18.58 2.62 -10.51
CA ALA A 385 -18.93 2.53 -11.92
C ALA A 385 -17.69 2.74 -12.75
N GLY A 386 -17.51 1.95 -13.82
CA GLY A 386 -16.33 1.96 -14.65
C GLY A 386 -16.64 2.00 -16.13
N ILE A 387 -15.66 2.50 -16.88
CA ILE A 387 -15.62 2.51 -18.34
C ILE A 387 -14.28 1.88 -18.71
N THR A 388 -14.31 0.80 -19.46
CA THR A 388 -13.09 0.08 -19.88
C THR A 388 -12.27 0.90 -20.87
N ASP A 389 -12.93 1.55 -21.82
CA ASP A 389 -12.27 2.36 -22.83
C ASP A 389 -11.94 3.76 -22.30
N THR A 390 -10.69 4.02 -21.99
CA THR A 390 -10.23 5.33 -21.53
C THR A 390 -10.05 6.36 -22.63
N THR A 391 -10.09 5.93 -23.90
CA THR A 391 -9.93 6.79 -25.07
C THR A 391 -10.86 6.30 -26.17
N VAL A 392 -11.69 7.19 -26.71
CA VAL A 392 -12.69 6.90 -27.74
C VAL A 392 -12.48 7.88 -28.91
N ALA A 393 -12.77 7.46 -30.14
CA ALA A 393 -12.76 8.34 -31.30
C ALA A 393 -13.91 9.33 -31.25
N ALA A 394 -13.78 10.47 -31.94
CA ALA A 394 -14.91 11.37 -32.14
C ALA A 394 -16.04 10.65 -32.89
N GLU A 395 -17.29 10.94 -32.52
CA GLU A 395 -18.49 10.26 -32.98
C GLU A 395 -18.58 8.78 -32.57
N GLY A 396 -17.73 8.35 -31.64
CA GLY A 396 -17.78 7.03 -31.04
C GLY A 396 -18.62 6.98 -29.77
N ASP A 397 -18.96 5.78 -29.36
CA ASP A 397 -19.74 5.51 -28.15
C ASP A 397 -18.84 5.29 -26.94
N ILE A 398 -19.26 5.84 -25.81
CA ILE A 398 -18.66 5.60 -24.50
C ILE A 398 -19.71 4.86 -23.67
N GLU A 399 -19.39 3.67 -23.19
CA GLU A 399 -20.32 2.83 -22.43
C GLU A 399 -19.87 2.66 -20.98
N VAL A 400 -20.81 2.77 -20.05
CA VAL A 400 -20.59 2.35 -18.65
C VAL A 400 -20.74 0.82 -18.59
N ASP A 401 -19.64 0.11 -18.64
CA ASP A 401 -19.58 -1.34 -18.75
C ASP A 401 -19.42 -2.07 -17.41
N SER A 402 -19.15 -1.34 -16.35
CA SER A 402 -18.95 -1.89 -15.01
C SER A 402 -19.73 -1.10 -13.97
N LEU A 403 -20.64 -1.78 -13.28
CA LEU A 403 -21.34 -1.25 -12.10
C LEU A 403 -21.03 -2.18 -10.93
N VAL A 404 -20.61 -1.61 -9.81
CA VAL A 404 -20.33 -2.36 -8.60
C VAL A 404 -21.33 -1.93 -7.54
N PHE A 405 -22.18 -2.86 -7.19
CA PHE A 405 -23.14 -2.73 -6.10
C PHE A 405 -22.60 -3.45 -4.88
N ASN A 406 -22.96 -2.99 -3.72
CA ASN A 406 -22.53 -3.61 -2.47
C ASN A 406 -23.64 -4.44 -1.80
N ASP A 407 -24.70 -4.73 -2.50
CA ASP A 407 -25.69 -5.63 -1.97
C ASP A 407 -25.46 -7.06 -2.52
N GLY A 408 -25.52 -8.05 -1.65
CA GLY A 408 -25.47 -9.46 -2.03
C GLY A 408 -26.78 -9.96 -2.64
N ASP A 409 -27.77 -9.12 -2.73
CA ASP A 409 -29.00 -9.28 -3.49
C ASP A 409 -28.88 -8.36 -4.70
N ASP A 410 -29.01 -8.87 -5.89
CA ASP A 410 -28.82 -8.11 -7.14
C ASP A 410 -29.82 -6.97 -7.36
N GLY A 411 -30.57 -6.61 -6.31
CA GLY A 411 -31.38 -5.40 -6.17
C GLY A 411 -32.41 -5.17 -7.27
N THR A 412 -32.79 -6.23 -7.99
CA THR A 412 -33.59 -6.09 -9.22
C THR A 412 -35.05 -5.84 -8.97
N GLU A 413 -35.57 -5.97 -7.76
CA GLU A 413 -37.01 -5.91 -7.55
C GLU A 413 -37.60 -4.49 -7.42
N HIS A 414 -36.81 -3.49 -6.98
CA HIS A 414 -37.35 -2.10 -6.80
C HIS A 414 -36.33 -0.98 -7.03
N SER A 415 -35.21 -1.27 -7.69
CA SER A 415 -34.14 -0.31 -7.89
C SER A 415 -34.08 0.25 -9.29
N THR A 416 -33.71 1.52 -9.41
CA THR A 416 -33.48 2.17 -10.69
C THR A 416 -32.05 2.69 -10.75
N VAL A 417 -31.35 2.35 -11.83
CA VAL A 417 -30.07 2.98 -12.18
C VAL A 417 -30.33 4.10 -13.17
N SER A 418 -29.88 5.28 -12.87
CA SER A 418 -29.94 6.43 -13.76
C SER A 418 -28.55 6.96 -14.07
N TYR A 419 -28.39 7.37 -15.29
CA TYR A 419 -27.12 7.86 -15.83
C TYR A 419 -27.26 9.34 -16.19
N LEU A 420 -26.20 10.11 -15.98
CA LEU A 420 -26.11 11.49 -16.45
C LEU A 420 -24.66 11.79 -16.81
N TRP A 421 -24.44 11.95 -18.08
CA TRP A 421 -23.09 12.24 -18.59
C TRP A 421 -22.68 13.69 -18.36
N GLN A 422 -21.42 13.88 -18.07
CA GLN A 422 -20.80 15.17 -17.82
C GLN A 422 -19.59 15.37 -18.74
N LYS A 423 -19.44 16.61 -19.23
CA LYS A 423 -18.26 17.06 -19.98
C LYS A 423 -17.45 18.05 -19.18
N LEU A 424 -16.15 17.96 -19.23
CA LEU A 424 -15.25 18.93 -18.62
C LEU A 424 -15.17 20.18 -19.46
N VAL A 425 -15.68 21.30 -18.95
CA VAL A 425 -15.65 22.61 -19.62
C VAL A 425 -14.96 23.63 -18.72
N ASN A 426 -13.87 24.20 -19.18
CA ASN A 426 -13.08 25.20 -18.43
C ASN A 426 -12.72 24.76 -16.99
N GLY A 427 -12.38 23.49 -16.82
CA GLY A 427 -12.02 22.91 -15.51
C GLY A 427 -13.20 22.54 -14.61
N THR A 428 -14.44 22.70 -15.10
CA THR A 428 -15.66 22.37 -14.34
C THR A 428 -16.46 21.29 -15.07
N TRP A 429 -16.93 20.29 -14.33
CA TRP A 429 -17.80 19.26 -14.87
C TRP A 429 -19.21 19.81 -15.06
N THR A 430 -19.72 19.74 -16.28
CA THR A 430 -21.04 20.25 -16.68
C THR A 430 -21.91 19.11 -17.18
N ASP A 431 -23.11 19.03 -16.67
CA ASP A 431 -24.10 18.01 -17.08
C ASP A 431 -24.45 18.18 -18.55
N LEU A 432 -24.49 17.06 -19.29
CA LEU A 432 -24.95 17.04 -20.65
C LEU A 432 -26.49 17.12 -20.70
N THR A 433 -26.98 17.59 -21.84
CA THR A 433 -28.41 17.74 -22.09
C THR A 433 -28.80 16.91 -23.31
N SER A 434 -30.09 16.95 -23.68
CA SER A 434 -30.67 16.29 -24.87
C SER A 434 -29.97 16.66 -26.20
N ALA A 435 -29.03 17.59 -26.16
CA ALA A 435 -28.15 17.88 -27.29
C ALA A 435 -27.20 16.73 -27.64
N TYR A 436 -26.92 15.83 -26.67
CA TYR A 436 -26.11 14.62 -26.88
C TYR A 436 -27.00 13.38 -26.87
N THR A 437 -26.78 12.49 -27.83
CA THR A 437 -27.47 11.18 -27.86
C THR A 437 -26.96 10.33 -26.72
N GLY A 438 -27.85 9.77 -25.95
CA GLY A 438 -27.48 8.93 -24.80
C GLY A 438 -27.02 9.70 -23.55
N TYR A 439 -27.23 11.00 -23.44
CA TYR A 439 -26.77 11.83 -22.31
C TYR A 439 -27.27 11.33 -20.94
N ASN A 440 -28.35 10.58 -20.90
CA ASN A 440 -28.98 10.00 -19.71
C ASN A 440 -29.16 8.48 -19.77
N THR A 441 -28.37 7.81 -20.58
CA THR A 441 -28.32 6.34 -20.69
C THR A 441 -26.91 5.84 -20.34
N ASP A 442 -26.74 4.54 -20.25
CA ASP A 442 -25.44 3.90 -20.02
C ASP A 442 -24.42 4.17 -21.14
N THR A 443 -24.91 4.48 -22.33
CA THR A 443 -24.07 4.72 -23.54
C THR A 443 -24.26 6.14 -24.04
N LEU A 444 -23.16 6.88 -24.15
CA LEU A 444 -23.08 8.23 -24.70
C LEU A 444 -22.44 8.21 -26.09
N THR A 445 -23.07 8.80 -27.09
CA THR A 445 -22.44 9.06 -28.39
C THR A 445 -21.78 10.44 -28.39
N THR A 446 -20.48 10.49 -28.61
CA THR A 446 -19.71 11.74 -28.73
C THR A 446 -19.97 12.43 -30.05
N LYS A 447 -19.56 13.70 -30.20
CA LYS A 447 -19.73 14.47 -31.42
C LYS A 447 -18.39 14.72 -32.10
N SER A 448 -18.43 15.06 -33.40
CA SER A 448 -17.24 15.43 -34.17
C SER A 448 -16.45 16.61 -33.58
N GLY A 449 -17.12 17.52 -32.86
CA GLY A 449 -16.48 18.63 -32.14
C GLY A 449 -15.91 18.34 -30.78
N ASP A 450 -15.94 17.09 -30.35
CA ASP A 450 -15.51 16.69 -28.98
C ASP A 450 -14.03 16.23 -28.92
N ALA A 451 -13.26 16.40 -29.98
CA ALA A 451 -11.83 16.07 -30.00
C ALA A 451 -11.09 16.70 -28.80
N ASN A 452 -10.32 15.89 -28.05
CA ASN A 452 -9.64 16.23 -26.79
C ASN A 452 -10.56 16.61 -25.61
N ALA A 453 -11.86 16.41 -25.73
CA ALA A 453 -12.79 16.62 -24.62
C ALA A 453 -12.77 15.42 -23.66
N SER A 454 -12.95 15.69 -22.38
CA SER A 454 -13.04 14.68 -21.35
C SER A 454 -14.48 14.53 -20.86
N PHE A 455 -14.91 13.28 -20.70
CA PHE A 455 -16.23 12.89 -20.26
C PHE A 455 -16.16 11.97 -19.06
N ARG A 456 -17.21 11.97 -18.25
CA ARG A 456 -17.50 10.99 -17.19
C ARG A 456 -19.00 10.81 -17.08
N CYS A 457 -19.43 9.69 -16.53
CA CYS A 457 -20.82 9.45 -16.21
C CYS A 457 -21.06 9.60 -14.70
N LYS A 458 -22.09 10.31 -14.32
CA LYS A 458 -22.67 10.33 -12.99
C LYS A 458 -23.72 9.24 -12.96
N VAL A 459 -23.49 8.16 -12.22
CA VAL A 459 -24.40 7.03 -12.06
C VAL A 459 -25.09 7.14 -10.72
N THR A 460 -26.41 7.19 -10.72
CA THR A 460 -27.22 7.26 -9.50
C THR A 460 -28.09 6.01 -9.44
N PHE A 461 -27.92 5.29 -8.35
CA PHE A 461 -28.77 4.18 -7.99
C PHE A 461 -29.81 4.67 -6.97
N THR A 462 -31.06 4.34 -7.18
CA THR A 462 -32.16 4.72 -6.30
C THR A 462 -33.02 3.49 -6.00
N ASP A 463 -33.27 3.29 -4.73
CA ASP A 463 -34.07 2.23 -4.17
C ASP A 463 -35.12 2.86 -3.23
N ASP A 464 -36.02 2.06 -2.68
CA ASP A 464 -37.05 2.49 -1.71
C ASP A 464 -36.45 3.10 -0.44
N ASP A 465 -35.20 2.72 -0.08
CA ASP A 465 -34.48 3.18 1.11
C ASP A 465 -33.59 4.42 0.87
N GLY A 466 -33.43 4.90 -0.36
CA GLY A 466 -32.65 6.08 -0.67
C GLY A 466 -31.97 6.07 -2.03
N SER A 467 -30.97 6.93 -2.19
CA SER A 467 -30.15 6.99 -3.41
C SER A 467 -28.68 7.15 -3.12
N SER A 468 -27.84 6.51 -3.93
CA SER A 468 -26.39 6.70 -3.93
C SER A 468 -25.90 7.10 -5.31
N THR A 469 -24.82 7.86 -5.37
CA THR A 469 -24.26 8.39 -6.61
C THR A 469 -22.76 8.17 -6.65
N VAL A 470 -22.27 7.66 -7.77
CA VAL A 470 -20.84 7.53 -8.07
C VAL A 470 -20.53 8.16 -9.42
N TYR A 471 -19.25 8.40 -9.67
CA TYR A 471 -18.74 8.89 -10.95
C TYR A 471 -17.81 7.85 -11.55
N THR A 472 -17.92 7.62 -12.85
CA THR A 472 -17.00 6.77 -13.58
C THR A 472 -15.59 7.40 -13.66
N ASN A 473 -14.61 6.61 -14.08
CA ASN A 473 -13.34 7.13 -14.58
C ASN A 473 -13.56 8.09 -15.75
N ILE A 474 -12.52 8.88 -16.04
CA ILE A 474 -12.56 9.89 -17.11
C ILE A 474 -12.16 9.22 -18.42
N VAL A 475 -12.96 9.47 -19.45
CA VAL A 475 -12.69 9.09 -20.84
C VAL A 475 -12.32 10.32 -21.64
N THR A 476 -11.32 10.22 -22.49
CA THR A 476 -10.90 11.33 -23.35
C THR A 476 -11.15 10.97 -24.82
N VAL A 477 -11.79 11.87 -25.55
CA VAL A 477 -11.99 11.71 -26.99
C VAL A 477 -10.67 12.00 -27.70
N SER A 478 -10.18 11.04 -28.51
CA SER A 478 -8.93 11.20 -29.25
C SER A 478 -9.00 12.38 -30.24
N ALA A 479 -7.88 13.03 -30.42
CA ALA A 479 -7.74 13.95 -31.55
C ALA A 479 -7.84 13.17 -32.88
N THR A 480 -8.70 13.58 -33.74
CA THR A 480 -8.80 13.03 -35.10
C THR A 480 -7.53 13.36 -35.88
#